data_4d9ef460ca636ff49ca699cdff45de1d
#
_entry.id   4d9ef460ca636ff49ca699cdff45de1d
#
_cell.length_a   1.000
_cell.length_b   1.000
_cell.length_c   1.000
_cell.angle_alpha   90.00
_cell.angle_beta   90.00
_cell.angle_gamma   90.00
#
_symmetry.space_group_name_H-M   'P 1'
#
loop_
_entity.id
_entity.type
_entity.pdbx_description
1 polymer ?
#
loop_
_entity_poly.entity_id
_entity_poly.type
_entity_poly.pdbx_seq_one_letter_code
_entity_poly.pdbx_strand_id
1 'polypeptide(L)'
;MTKILGIDTGTNSLGWAIVEKKADEYHLLDKGVNIFQEGVKIEKGIESSKAADRTAHKASRVRNYRIKLRKIRLLRILSDAHLCPPLSKVELSAWRLKKEYPKNDLFMQWQGTDDESEKTPYAYRHKCLHECLDFSSMTDRYILGRAFYHMIQRRGFLSNRKDQSGDDTGKVKESISNLTQEMHDDGYEYLGDYFYSLYNKGEKIRNHYTARNEHYLAEFKAICEKQKLDKNLGPEIVRQIEKAIFDQRPLKSQKGQVGKCVFEKNKTKCPSSHPMYEEFRMLSFINNIKIQTPNDSALRPLSAEERELIMPLFFRKSKKQFDFEDIAKKLAPKKHYGFYKKVLMQKCHIFSITLWIHLFLVVL
;
A
#
# COMPACT_ATOMS: atom_id res chain seq x y z
N MET A 1 46.33 -26.21 18.50
CA MET A 1 46.02 -25.98 17.07
C MET A 1 44.74 -25.19 16.99
N THR A 2 44.76 -24.03 16.35
CA THR A 2 43.58 -23.14 16.24
C THR A 2 43.20 -23.04 14.76
N LYS A 3 41.93 -23.37 14.44
CA LYS A 3 41.40 -23.17 13.10
C LYS A 3 40.73 -21.78 13.02
N ILE A 4 41.05 -21.05 11.97
CA ILE A 4 40.58 -19.69 11.71
C ILE A 4 39.79 -19.71 10.40
N LEU A 5 38.56 -19.23 10.45
CA LEU A 5 37.74 -18.99 9.25
C LEU A 5 37.84 -17.51 8.88
N GLY A 6 38.42 -17.23 7.75
CA GLY A 6 38.41 -15.91 7.13
C GLY A 6 37.22 -15.80 6.15
N ILE A 7 36.47 -14.70 6.18
CA ILE A 7 35.36 -14.42 5.28
C ILE A 7 35.61 -13.07 4.64
N ASP A 8 35.51 -13.02 3.31
CA ASP A 8 35.53 -11.80 2.50
C ASP A 8 34.15 -11.61 1.84
N THR A 9 33.52 -10.49 2.11
CA THR A 9 32.17 -10.17 1.63
C THR A 9 32.23 -9.13 0.54
N GLY A 10 32.01 -9.56 -0.70
CA GLY A 10 31.79 -8.67 -1.85
C GLY A 10 30.32 -8.33 -2.06
N THR A 11 30.05 -7.47 -3.02
CA THR A 11 28.67 -7.05 -3.40
C THR A 11 27.84 -8.19 -3.98
N ASN A 12 28.47 -9.15 -4.63
CA ASN A 12 27.85 -10.30 -5.27
C ASN A 12 28.65 -11.61 -5.10
N SER A 13 29.58 -11.65 -4.13
CA SER A 13 30.36 -12.83 -3.81
C SER A 13 30.65 -12.91 -2.31
N LEU A 14 30.84 -14.13 -1.86
CA LEU A 14 31.34 -14.47 -0.53
C LEU A 14 32.54 -15.37 -0.68
N GLY A 15 33.74 -14.83 -0.45
CA GLY A 15 34.97 -15.60 -0.34
C GLY A 15 35.17 -16.15 1.08
N TRP A 16 35.68 -17.33 1.21
CA TRP A 16 36.05 -17.90 2.51
C TRP A 16 37.31 -18.75 2.42
N ALA A 17 38.05 -18.79 3.52
CA ALA A 17 39.20 -19.65 3.67
C ALA A 17 39.31 -20.16 5.12
N ILE A 18 39.66 -21.40 5.28
CA ILE A 18 39.93 -22.01 6.57
C ILE A 18 41.43 -22.26 6.66
N VAL A 19 42.06 -21.69 7.67
CA VAL A 19 43.48 -21.88 7.94
C VAL A 19 43.72 -22.48 9.32
N GLU A 20 44.67 -23.32 9.45
CA GLU A 20 45.14 -23.88 10.73
C GLU A 20 46.43 -23.18 11.14
N LYS A 21 46.44 -22.61 12.35
CA LYS A 21 47.65 -22.02 12.95
C LYS A 21 48.38 -23.08 13.75
N LYS A 22 49.64 -23.38 13.34
CA LYS A 22 50.57 -24.22 14.05
C LYS A 22 51.82 -23.40 14.38
N ALA A 23 52.05 -23.11 15.65
CA ALA A 23 53.05 -22.16 16.10
C ALA A 23 52.92 -20.82 15.37
N ASP A 24 53.88 -20.41 14.57
CA ASP A 24 53.85 -19.15 13.81
C ASP A 24 53.54 -19.34 12.30
N GLU A 25 53.24 -20.58 11.89
CA GLU A 25 52.87 -20.86 10.50
C GLU A 25 51.38 -21.07 10.32
N TYR A 26 50.89 -20.64 9.14
CA TYR A 26 49.50 -20.78 8.73
C TYR A 26 49.37 -21.75 7.56
N HIS A 27 48.70 -22.87 7.78
CA HIS A 27 48.39 -23.85 6.74
C HIS A 27 47.00 -23.70 6.25
N LEU A 28 46.80 -23.46 4.93
CA LEU A 28 45.51 -23.42 4.30
C LEU A 28 44.91 -24.82 4.28
N LEU A 29 43.73 -24.98 4.90
CA LEU A 29 42.99 -26.24 4.91
C LEU A 29 41.99 -26.32 3.75
N ASP A 30 41.25 -25.24 3.55
CA ASP A 30 40.24 -25.20 2.49
C ASP A 30 39.87 -23.74 2.15
N LYS A 31 39.36 -23.51 0.93
CA LYS A 31 38.94 -22.19 0.46
C LYS A 31 37.84 -22.34 -0.58
N GLY A 32 37.00 -21.30 -0.70
CA GLY A 32 35.96 -21.27 -1.72
C GLY A 32 35.42 -19.89 -1.96
N VAL A 33 34.68 -19.77 -3.01
CA VAL A 33 33.93 -18.58 -3.37
C VAL A 33 32.49 -18.98 -3.71
N ASN A 34 31.54 -18.30 -3.12
CA ASN A 34 30.13 -18.42 -3.49
C ASN A 34 29.71 -17.12 -4.19
N ILE A 35 29.36 -17.22 -5.48
CA ILE A 35 28.96 -16.10 -6.30
C ILE A 35 27.42 -16.09 -6.37
N PHE A 36 26.80 -14.95 -6.13
CA PHE A 36 25.36 -14.76 -6.20
C PHE A 36 25.03 -13.53 -7.03
N GLN A 37 23.79 -13.48 -7.52
CA GLN A 37 23.34 -12.36 -8.34
C GLN A 37 23.29 -11.07 -7.54
N GLU A 38 23.68 -9.97 -8.18
CA GLU A 38 23.58 -8.64 -7.59
C GLU A 38 22.18 -8.36 -7.03
N GLY A 39 22.13 -7.70 -5.88
CA GLY A 39 20.90 -7.31 -5.23
C GLY A 39 20.16 -6.15 -5.90
N VAL A 40 20.77 -5.58 -6.94
CA VAL A 40 20.27 -4.43 -7.71
C VAL A 40 19.97 -4.80 -9.15
N LYS A 41 19.12 -4.03 -9.80
CA LYS A 41 18.84 -4.04 -11.23
C LYS A 41 18.92 -2.62 -11.76
N ILE A 42 19.36 -2.48 -13.00
CA ILE A 42 19.43 -1.19 -13.70
C ILE A 42 18.35 -1.19 -14.77
N GLU A 43 17.39 -0.29 -14.66
CA GLU A 43 16.34 -0.08 -15.65
C GLU A 43 16.37 1.38 -16.10
N LYS A 44 16.55 1.60 -17.40
CA LYS A 44 16.63 2.95 -18.01
C LYS A 44 17.70 3.84 -17.33
N GLY A 45 18.84 3.25 -16.94
CA GLY A 45 19.92 3.97 -16.28
C GLY A 45 19.69 4.26 -14.79
N ILE A 46 18.57 3.81 -14.22
CA ILE A 46 18.26 3.99 -12.80
C ILE A 46 18.48 2.67 -12.08
N GLU A 47 19.32 2.71 -11.06
CA GLU A 47 19.60 1.58 -10.19
C GLU A 47 18.48 1.38 -9.18
N SER A 48 17.93 0.19 -9.08
CA SER A 48 16.88 -0.16 -8.13
C SER A 48 17.14 -1.50 -7.45
N SER A 49 16.71 -1.61 -6.18
CA SER A 49 16.90 -2.83 -5.40
C SER A 49 15.92 -3.92 -5.83
N LYS A 50 16.43 -5.12 -6.13
CA LYS A 50 15.60 -6.33 -6.32
C LYS A 50 14.77 -6.70 -5.07
N ALA A 51 15.16 -6.20 -3.89
CA ALA A 51 14.39 -6.38 -2.66
C ALA A 51 13.05 -5.63 -2.71
N ALA A 52 12.96 -4.49 -3.42
CA ALA A 52 11.72 -3.77 -3.61
C ALA A 52 10.68 -4.61 -4.35
N ASP A 53 11.07 -5.26 -5.44
CA ASP A 53 10.18 -6.15 -6.22
C ASP A 53 9.72 -7.35 -5.38
N ARG A 54 10.64 -8.00 -4.65
CA ARG A 54 10.29 -9.09 -3.74
C ARG A 54 9.29 -8.65 -2.68
N THR A 55 9.45 -7.45 -2.14
CA THR A 55 8.54 -6.87 -1.14
C THR A 55 7.17 -6.58 -1.75
N ALA A 56 7.11 -6.02 -2.96
CA ALA A 56 5.87 -5.79 -3.70
C ALA A 56 5.12 -7.10 -3.98
N HIS A 57 5.81 -8.11 -4.47
CA HIS A 57 5.24 -9.43 -4.70
C HIS A 57 4.76 -10.11 -3.41
N LYS A 58 5.52 -9.98 -2.31
CA LYS A 58 5.10 -10.46 -0.99
C LYS A 58 3.83 -9.75 -0.52
N ALA A 59 3.77 -8.42 -0.64
CA ALA A 59 2.60 -7.64 -0.28
C ALA A 59 1.36 -8.05 -1.08
N SER A 60 1.51 -8.28 -2.39
CA SER A 60 0.44 -8.77 -3.27
C SER A 60 -0.06 -10.16 -2.84
N ARG A 61 0.85 -11.12 -2.59
CA ARG A 61 0.48 -12.46 -2.09
C ARG A 61 -0.28 -12.39 -0.75
N VAL A 62 0.21 -11.58 0.19
CA VAL A 62 -0.45 -11.40 1.50
C VAL A 62 -1.83 -10.77 1.34
N ARG A 63 -1.98 -9.77 0.46
CA ARG A 63 -3.27 -9.16 0.16
C ARG A 63 -4.26 -10.18 -0.41
N ASN A 64 -3.86 -10.93 -1.42
CA ASN A 64 -4.71 -11.95 -2.05
C ASN A 64 -5.10 -13.06 -1.07
N TYR A 65 -4.17 -13.50 -0.22
CA TYR A 65 -4.45 -14.47 0.83
C TYR A 65 -5.49 -13.94 1.84
N ARG A 66 -5.37 -12.68 2.26
CA ARG A 66 -6.35 -12.05 3.16
C ARG A 66 -7.73 -11.91 2.52
N ILE A 67 -7.80 -11.59 1.22
CA ILE A 67 -9.08 -11.56 0.47
C ILE A 67 -9.73 -12.95 0.51
N LYS A 68 -8.95 -14.00 0.25
CA LYS A 68 -9.43 -15.37 0.30
C LYS A 68 -9.94 -15.76 1.69
N LEU A 69 -9.19 -15.46 2.75
CA LEU A 69 -9.60 -15.75 4.12
C LEU A 69 -10.93 -15.09 4.51
N ARG A 70 -11.13 -13.84 4.08
CA ARG A 70 -12.41 -13.15 4.31
C ARG A 70 -13.57 -13.85 3.62
N LYS A 71 -13.41 -14.23 2.34
CA LYS A 71 -14.42 -14.97 1.60
C LYS A 71 -14.76 -16.30 2.29
N ILE A 72 -13.76 -17.04 2.73
CA ILE A 72 -13.96 -18.31 3.46
C ILE A 72 -14.71 -18.06 4.77
N ARG A 73 -14.36 -17.01 5.52
CA ARG A 73 -15.04 -16.64 6.76
C ARG A 73 -16.51 -16.32 6.51
N LEU A 74 -16.80 -15.49 5.50
CA LEU A 74 -18.17 -15.15 5.15
C LEU A 74 -18.95 -16.39 4.72
N LEU A 75 -18.39 -17.20 3.81
CA LEU A 75 -19.08 -18.42 3.35
C LEU A 75 -19.40 -19.39 4.49
N ARG A 76 -18.54 -19.49 5.50
CA ARG A 76 -18.85 -20.28 6.69
C ARG A 76 -20.07 -19.73 7.42
N ILE A 77 -20.12 -18.41 7.65
CA ILE A 77 -21.26 -17.77 8.31
C ILE A 77 -22.53 -17.93 7.49
N LEU A 78 -22.46 -17.73 6.17
CA LEU A 78 -23.60 -17.89 5.27
C LEU A 78 -24.08 -19.32 5.23
N SER A 79 -23.19 -20.31 5.23
CA SER A 79 -23.55 -21.74 5.25
C SER A 79 -24.22 -22.12 6.57
N ASP A 80 -23.67 -21.67 7.70
CA ASP A 80 -24.24 -21.94 9.03
C ASP A 80 -25.62 -21.26 9.20
N ALA A 81 -25.84 -20.10 8.54
CA ALA A 81 -27.12 -19.39 8.53
C ALA A 81 -28.09 -19.83 7.41
N HIS A 82 -27.75 -20.85 6.63
CA HIS A 82 -28.54 -21.31 5.46
C HIS A 82 -28.80 -20.21 4.42
N LEU A 83 -27.84 -19.30 4.22
CA LEU A 83 -27.88 -18.23 3.21
C LEU A 83 -27.09 -18.56 1.94
N CYS A 84 -26.48 -19.73 1.88
CA CYS A 84 -25.83 -20.26 0.69
C CYS A 84 -25.90 -21.80 0.72
N PRO A 85 -25.63 -22.47 -0.41
CA PRO A 85 -25.52 -23.92 -0.43
C PRO A 85 -24.53 -24.42 0.64
N PRO A 86 -24.82 -25.57 1.26
CA PRO A 86 -23.99 -26.09 2.35
C PRO A 86 -22.55 -26.35 1.88
N LEU A 87 -21.59 -25.82 2.64
CA LEU A 87 -20.17 -26.01 2.40
C LEU A 87 -19.54 -26.74 3.58
N SER A 88 -18.91 -27.86 3.31
CA SER A 88 -18.23 -28.64 4.33
C SER A 88 -16.98 -27.92 4.86
N LYS A 89 -16.63 -28.22 6.11
CA LYS A 89 -15.36 -27.76 6.69
C LYS A 89 -14.14 -28.23 5.89
N VAL A 90 -14.26 -29.38 5.25
CA VAL A 90 -13.19 -29.97 4.42
C VAL A 90 -12.98 -29.13 3.15
N GLU A 91 -14.05 -28.77 2.43
CA GLU A 91 -13.97 -27.92 1.23
C GLU A 91 -13.40 -26.54 1.56
N LEU A 92 -13.86 -25.89 2.62
CA LEU A 92 -13.34 -24.58 3.05
C LEU A 92 -11.87 -24.66 3.50
N SER A 93 -11.45 -25.77 4.12
CA SER A 93 -10.06 -26.02 4.49
C SER A 93 -9.18 -26.32 3.29
N ALA A 94 -9.68 -27.12 2.32
CA ALA A 94 -8.99 -27.39 1.05
C ALA A 94 -8.75 -26.08 0.28
N TRP A 95 -9.74 -25.21 0.20
CA TRP A 95 -9.54 -23.88 -0.41
C TRP A 95 -8.51 -23.03 0.36
N ARG A 96 -8.54 -23.05 1.68
CA ARG A 96 -7.58 -22.32 2.51
C ARG A 96 -6.14 -22.79 2.29
N LEU A 97 -5.89 -24.09 2.39
CA LEU A 97 -4.57 -24.70 2.45
C LEU A 97 -4.05 -25.08 1.06
N LYS A 98 -4.83 -25.86 0.33
CA LYS A 98 -4.45 -26.40 -0.98
C LYS A 98 -4.77 -25.50 -2.17
N LYS A 99 -5.46 -24.36 -1.93
CA LYS A 99 -5.95 -23.41 -2.94
C LYS A 99 -7.02 -24.03 -3.88
N GLU A 100 -7.62 -25.10 -3.47
CA GLU A 100 -8.73 -25.74 -4.19
C GLU A 100 -10.01 -24.94 -3.93
N TYR A 101 -10.61 -24.44 -5.01
CA TYR A 101 -11.88 -23.72 -4.93
C TYR A 101 -13.02 -24.74 -4.78
N PRO A 102 -14.04 -24.46 -3.94
CA PRO A 102 -15.20 -25.34 -3.85
C PRO A 102 -15.83 -25.54 -5.22
N LYS A 103 -16.02 -26.83 -5.62
CA LYS A 103 -16.49 -27.22 -6.97
C LYS A 103 -17.75 -28.06 -6.92
N ASN A 104 -18.46 -28.12 -5.76
CA ASN A 104 -19.72 -28.82 -5.76
C ASN A 104 -20.74 -28.09 -6.65
N ASP A 105 -21.63 -28.84 -7.31
CA ASP A 105 -22.51 -28.30 -8.33
C ASP A 105 -23.43 -27.20 -7.80
N LEU A 106 -23.98 -27.38 -6.61
CA LEU A 106 -24.84 -26.39 -5.97
C LEU A 106 -24.13 -25.07 -5.71
N PHE A 107 -22.89 -25.14 -5.23
CA PHE A 107 -22.09 -23.93 -4.99
C PHE A 107 -21.70 -23.26 -6.30
N MET A 108 -21.35 -24.04 -7.32
CA MET A 108 -20.97 -23.51 -8.63
C MET A 108 -22.17 -22.85 -9.32
N GLN A 109 -23.36 -23.45 -9.26
CA GLN A 109 -24.60 -22.84 -9.75
C GLN A 109 -24.93 -21.55 -8.99
N TRP A 110 -24.87 -21.58 -7.67
CA TRP A 110 -25.12 -20.41 -6.84
C TRP A 110 -24.12 -19.27 -7.11
N GLN A 111 -22.87 -19.59 -7.33
CA GLN A 111 -21.84 -18.60 -7.61
C GLN A 111 -21.80 -18.20 -9.07
N GLY A 112 -22.24 -19.03 -9.97
CA GLY A 112 -22.22 -18.80 -11.41
C GLY A 112 -22.76 -17.43 -11.78
N THR A 113 -22.29 -16.89 -12.87
CA THR A 113 -22.91 -15.77 -13.55
C THR A 113 -23.91 -16.37 -14.51
N ASP A 114 -25.17 -16.43 -14.10
CA ASP A 114 -26.22 -16.71 -15.06
C ASP A 114 -26.29 -15.52 -16.02
N ASP A 115 -26.34 -15.79 -17.33
CA ASP A 115 -26.41 -14.75 -18.36
C ASP A 115 -27.76 -14.02 -18.37
N GLU A 116 -28.72 -14.46 -17.57
CA GLU A 116 -30.02 -13.83 -17.40
C GLU A 116 -29.92 -12.60 -16.50
N SER A 117 -30.42 -11.46 -16.98
CA SER A 117 -30.32 -10.16 -16.30
C SER A 117 -30.88 -10.17 -14.87
N GLU A 118 -31.89 -11.01 -14.61
CA GLU A 118 -32.54 -11.12 -13.29
C GLU A 118 -31.76 -11.99 -12.29
N LYS A 119 -30.76 -12.77 -12.74
CA LYS A 119 -29.97 -13.67 -11.88
C LYS A 119 -28.57 -13.17 -11.60
N THR A 120 -28.30 -11.90 -11.85
CA THR A 120 -26.99 -11.33 -11.60
C THR A 120 -26.83 -10.87 -10.15
N PRO A 121 -25.61 -10.78 -9.62
CA PRO A 121 -25.40 -10.24 -8.29
C PRO A 121 -25.84 -8.78 -8.13
N TYR A 122 -25.95 -8.04 -9.20
CA TYR A 122 -26.46 -6.67 -9.20
C TYR A 122 -27.98 -6.67 -9.01
N ALA A 123 -28.71 -7.51 -9.76
CA ALA A 123 -30.14 -7.71 -9.58
C ALA A 123 -30.48 -8.17 -8.17
N TYR A 124 -29.69 -9.09 -7.60
CA TYR A 124 -29.92 -9.57 -6.23
C TYR A 124 -29.71 -8.48 -5.18
N ARG A 125 -28.75 -7.59 -5.36
CA ARG A 125 -28.55 -6.45 -4.46
C ARG A 125 -29.72 -5.47 -4.55
N HIS A 126 -30.16 -5.16 -5.78
CA HIS A 126 -31.34 -4.33 -6.04
C HIS A 126 -32.59 -4.95 -5.41
N LYS A 127 -32.85 -6.23 -5.64
CA LYS A 127 -33.98 -6.95 -5.04
C LYS A 127 -33.94 -6.88 -3.50
N CYS A 128 -32.79 -7.08 -2.88
CA CYS A 128 -32.65 -7.01 -1.42
C CYS A 128 -32.93 -5.61 -0.85
N LEU A 129 -32.75 -4.53 -1.62
CA LEU A 129 -33.03 -3.15 -1.21
C LEU A 129 -34.52 -2.81 -1.30
N HIS A 130 -35.24 -3.33 -2.29
CA HIS A 130 -36.60 -2.90 -2.62
C HIS A 130 -37.69 -3.90 -2.22
N GLU A 131 -37.44 -5.19 -2.35
CA GLU A 131 -38.40 -6.25 -2.05
C GLU A 131 -38.16 -6.83 -0.65
N CYS A 132 -39.23 -7.28 -0.01
CA CYS A 132 -39.15 -8.07 1.23
C CYS A 132 -39.01 -9.53 0.86
N LEU A 133 -37.88 -10.12 1.26
CA LEU A 133 -37.58 -11.53 1.00
C LEU A 133 -38.32 -12.44 1.98
N ASP A 134 -38.76 -13.60 1.48
CA ASP A 134 -39.36 -14.64 2.30
C ASP A 134 -38.27 -15.55 2.89
N PHE A 135 -38.02 -15.43 4.20
CA PHE A 135 -37.04 -16.26 4.90
C PHE A 135 -37.45 -17.72 5.08
N SER A 136 -38.68 -18.11 4.72
CA SER A 136 -39.06 -19.51 4.59
C SER A 136 -38.61 -20.12 3.26
N SER A 137 -38.44 -19.28 2.22
CA SER A 137 -37.95 -19.66 0.91
C SER A 137 -36.43 -19.80 0.89
N MET A 138 -35.93 -20.98 0.50
CA MET A 138 -34.50 -21.21 0.33
C MET A 138 -33.90 -20.33 -0.78
N THR A 139 -34.66 -20.10 -1.85
CA THR A 139 -34.24 -19.25 -2.97
C THR A 139 -33.98 -17.83 -2.52
N ASP A 140 -34.89 -17.22 -1.76
CA ASP A 140 -34.74 -15.84 -1.27
C ASP A 140 -33.58 -15.72 -0.27
N ARG A 141 -33.40 -16.74 0.59
CA ARG A 141 -32.20 -16.80 1.46
C ARG A 141 -30.90 -16.85 0.66
N TYR A 142 -30.87 -17.60 -0.44
CA TYR A 142 -29.68 -17.68 -1.30
C TYR A 142 -29.42 -16.39 -2.09
N ILE A 143 -30.47 -15.66 -2.48
CA ILE A 143 -30.37 -14.34 -3.09
C ILE A 143 -29.68 -13.37 -2.11
N LEU A 144 -30.11 -13.31 -0.86
CA LEU A 144 -29.48 -12.48 0.18
C LEU A 144 -28.01 -12.86 0.40
N GLY A 145 -27.74 -14.15 0.53
CA GLY A 145 -26.37 -14.62 0.71
C GLY A 145 -25.47 -14.28 -0.48
N ARG A 146 -26.01 -14.35 -1.71
CA ARG A 146 -25.28 -13.99 -2.94
C ARG A 146 -25.00 -12.51 -3.03
N ALA A 147 -25.94 -11.66 -2.59
CA ALA A 147 -25.74 -10.20 -2.48
C ALA A 147 -24.57 -9.89 -1.52
N PHE A 148 -24.54 -10.48 -0.34
CA PHE A 148 -23.43 -10.32 0.62
C PHE A 148 -22.10 -10.87 0.11
N TYR A 149 -22.12 -12.01 -0.57
CA TYR A 149 -20.92 -12.56 -1.20
C TYR A 149 -20.38 -11.68 -2.32
N HIS A 150 -21.24 -11.00 -3.05
CA HIS A 150 -20.81 -10.00 -4.03
C HIS A 150 -20.18 -8.77 -3.36
N MET A 151 -20.77 -8.27 -2.28
CA MET A 151 -20.20 -7.14 -1.52
C MET A 151 -18.79 -7.42 -1.02
N ILE A 152 -18.50 -8.62 -0.48
CA ILE A 152 -17.16 -8.95 0.02
C ILE A 152 -16.10 -9.03 -1.07
N GLN A 153 -16.49 -9.28 -2.31
CA GLN A 153 -15.58 -9.31 -3.45
C GLN A 153 -15.05 -7.90 -3.77
N ARG A 154 -15.86 -6.88 -3.57
CA ARG A 154 -15.57 -5.49 -3.95
C ARG A 154 -15.35 -4.57 -2.76
N ARG A 155 -16.09 -4.68 -1.72
CA ARG A 155 -16.15 -3.94 -0.44
C ARG A 155 -15.65 -2.50 -0.36
N GLY A 156 -15.33 -1.86 -1.47
CA GLY A 156 -14.90 -0.47 -1.56
C GLY A 156 -13.52 -0.15 -0.97
N PHE A 157 -13.03 1.02 -1.32
CA PHE A 157 -11.77 1.59 -0.86
C PHE A 157 -11.94 2.21 0.54
N LEU A 158 -10.96 2.01 1.39
CA LEU A 158 -10.82 2.69 2.67
C LEU A 158 -9.37 3.06 2.88
N SER A 159 -9.07 4.35 2.86
CA SER A 159 -7.74 4.86 3.18
C SER A 159 -7.62 5.17 4.66
N ASN A 160 -6.51 4.73 5.27
CA ASN A 160 -6.13 5.16 6.62
C ASN A 160 -5.24 6.42 6.60
N ARG A 161 -4.89 6.93 5.41
CA ARG A 161 -4.05 8.10 5.24
C ARG A 161 -4.93 9.36 5.22
N LYS A 162 -4.51 10.35 5.99
CA LYS A 162 -5.01 11.71 5.88
C LYS A 162 -4.53 12.27 4.54
N ASP A 163 -5.10 13.30 4.08
CA ASP A 163 -5.01 13.91 2.78
C ASP A 163 -3.72 13.69 1.97
N GLN A 164 -3.87 13.33 0.70
CA GLN A 164 -2.80 13.19 -0.27
C GLN A 164 -3.29 13.68 -1.64
N SER A 165 -3.60 14.98 -1.71
CA SER A 165 -3.91 15.64 -2.98
C SER A 165 -2.71 15.54 -3.92
N GLY A 166 -2.92 15.00 -5.11
CA GLY A 166 -1.91 14.87 -6.17
C GLY A 166 -1.17 13.53 -6.24
N ASP A 167 -1.44 12.60 -5.34
CA ASP A 167 -0.94 11.22 -5.37
C ASP A 167 -2.02 10.28 -5.97
N ASP A 168 -1.66 9.03 -6.31
CA ASP A 168 -2.62 8.03 -6.81
C ASP A 168 -3.83 7.83 -5.88
N THR A 169 -3.63 8.04 -4.56
CA THR A 169 -4.71 8.03 -3.57
C THR A 169 -5.67 9.23 -3.72
N GLY A 170 -5.16 10.39 -4.11
CA GLY A 170 -5.98 11.58 -4.41
C GLY A 170 -6.88 11.34 -5.61
N LYS A 171 -6.35 10.80 -6.69
CA LYS A 171 -7.12 10.42 -7.89
C LYS A 171 -8.23 9.42 -7.59
N VAL A 172 -7.96 8.43 -6.70
CA VAL A 172 -8.98 7.47 -6.27
C VAL A 172 -10.09 8.15 -5.48
N LYS A 173 -9.77 9.10 -4.59
CA LYS A 173 -10.77 9.86 -3.82
C LYS A 173 -11.62 10.75 -4.74
N GLU A 174 -11.00 11.42 -5.70
CA GLU A 174 -11.70 12.23 -6.71
C GLU A 174 -12.65 11.36 -7.54
N SER A 175 -12.19 10.20 -8.02
CA SER A 175 -13.05 9.26 -8.75
C SER A 175 -14.22 8.73 -7.90
N ILE A 176 -14.02 8.55 -6.59
CA ILE A 176 -15.11 8.17 -5.66
C ILE A 176 -16.10 9.33 -5.50
N SER A 177 -15.62 10.57 -5.37
CA SER A 177 -16.47 11.75 -5.26
C SER A 177 -17.32 11.94 -6.51
N ASN A 178 -16.69 11.78 -7.69
CA ASN A 178 -17.40 11.87 -8.97
C ASN A 178 -18.49 10.79 -9.08
N LEU A 179 -18.17 9.54 -8.72
CA LEU A 179 -19.18 8.47 -8.70
C LEU A 179 -20.34 8.78 -7.75
N THR A 180 -20.05 9.32 -6.57
CA THR A 180 -21.09 9.70 -5.60
C THR A 180 -21.99 10.80 -6.17
N GLN A 181 -21.41 11.77 -6.88
CA GLN A 181 -22.14 12.83 -7.54
C GLN A 181 -23.00 12.29 -8.69
N GLU A 182 -22.45 11.44 -9.55
CA GLU A 182 -23.17 10.78 -10.64
C GLU A 182 -24.39 9.98 -10.12
N MET A 183 -24.21 9.23 -9.04
CA MET A 183 -25.30 8.50 -8.39
C MET A 183 -26.41 9.44 -7.91
N HIS A 184 -26.03 10.56 -7.27
CA HIS A 184 -26.97 11.54 -6.77
C HIS A 184 -27.74 12.25 -7.91
N ASP A 185 -27.04 12.65 -8.96
CA ASP A 185 -27.59 13.33 -10.12
C ASP A 185 -28.58 12.41 -10.88
N ASP A 186 -28.29 11.11 -10.94
CA ASP A 186 -29.19 10.08 -11.51
C ASP A 186 -30.30 9.63 -10.52
N GLY A 187 -30.36 10.17 -9.32
CA GLY A 187 -31.40 9.90 -8.32
C GLY A 187 -31.24 8.55 -7.58
N TYR A 188 -30.05 7.97 -7.56
CA TYR A 188 -29.79 6.73 -6.84
C TYR A 188 -29.15 6.99 -5.47
N GLU A 189 -29.74 6.41 -4.43
CA GLU A 189 -29.21 6.48 -3.06
C GLU A 189 -28.17 5.39 -2.80
N TYR A 190 -28.38 4.19 -3.34
CA TYR A 190 -27.52 3.03 -3.07
C TYR A 190 -26.77 2.56 -4.30
N LEU A 191 -25.52 2.14 -4.07
CA LEU A 191 -24.61 1.65 -5.12
C LEU A 191 -25.18 0.41 -5.85
N GLY A 192 -25.96 -0.42 -5.15
CA GLY A 192 -26.60 -1.60 -5.72
C GLY A 192 -27.54 -1.26 -6.86
N ASP A 193 -28.36 -0.24 -6.64
CA ASP A 193 -29.36 0.25 -7.61
C ASP A 193 -28.67 0.90 -8.82
N TYR A 194 -27.71 1.78 -8.54
CA TYR A 194 -26.94 2.43 -9.60
C TYR A 194 -26.22 1.42 -10.49
N PHE A 195 -25.54 0.45 -9.89
CA PHE A 195 -24.83 -0.59 -10.65
C PHE A 195 -25.78 -1.54 -11.38
N TYR A 196 -26.96 -1.79 -10.86
CA TYR A 196 -27.98 -2.55 -11.57
C TYR A 196 -28.50 -1.78 -12.80
N SER A 197 -28.71 -0.47 -12.69
CA SER A 197 -29.07 0.38 -13.83
C SER A 197 -27.99 0.38 -14.90
N LEU A 198 -26.71 0.55 -14.53
CA LEU A 198 -25.60 0.49 -15.48
C LEU A 198 -25.48 -0.90 -16.14
N TYR A 199 -25.71 -1.97 -15.37
CA TYR A 199 -25.72 -3.32 -15.92
C TYR A 199 -26.79 -3.48 -17.01
N ASN A 200 -27.99 -3.03 -16.77
CA ASN A 200 -29.10 -3.09 -17.73
C ASN A 200 -28.86 -2.25 -18.98
N LYS A 201 -28.11 -1.14 -18.84
CA LYS A 201 -27.65 -0.31 -19.97
C LYS A 201 -26.46 -0.91 -20.74
N GLY A 202 -25.87 -2.01 -20.26
CA GLY A 202 -24.68 -2.64 -20.84
C GLY A 202 -23.38 -1.87 -20.58
N GLU A 203 -23.37 -0.98 -19.60
CA GLU A 203 -22.21 -0.13 -19.28
C GLU A 203 -21.17 -0.84 -18.42
N LYS A 204 -19.92 -0.35 -18.49
CA LYS A 204 -18.77 -0.94 -17.77
C LYS A 204 -18.76 -0.55 -16.30
N ILE A 205 -19.22 -1.42 -15.42
CA ILE A 205 -19.26 -1.21 -13.97
C ILE A 205 -17.86 -1.30 -13.33
N ARG A 206 -16.94 -2.09 -13.89
CA ARG A 206 -15.65 -2.41 -13.24
C ARG A 206 -14.66 -1.25 -13.18
N ASN A 207 -14.90 -0.17 -13.90
CA ASN A 207 -14.02 1.00 -13.96
C ASN A 207 -14.25 2.00 -12.83
N HIS A 208 -15.34 1.86 -12.07
CA HIS A 208 -15.65 2.79 -10.98
C HIS A 208 -14.91 2.44 -9.69
N TYR A 209 -14.27 3.43 -9.08
CA TYR A 209 -13.76 3.34 -7.73
C TYR A 209 -14.88 3.62 -6.73
N THR A 210 -14.99 2.78 -5.72
CA THR A 210 -16.10 2.82 -4.76
C THR A 210 -15.57 2.99 -3.35
N ALA A 211 -16.27 3.75 -2.50
CA ALA A 211 -15.98 3.89 -1.08
C ALA A 211 -16.53 2.71 -0.28
N ARG A 212 -15.86 2.39 0.83
CA ARG A 212 -16.33 1.33 1.73
C ARG A 212 -17.51 1.77 2.57
N ASN A 213 -17.36 2.89 3.28
CA ASN A 213 -18.36 3.31 4.26
C ASN A 213 -19.57 3.95 3.59
N GLU A 214 -19.33 4.88 2.67
CA GLU A 214 -20.35 5.68 2.01
C GLU A 214 -21.20 4.86 1.04
N HIS A 215 -20.60 3.88 0.37
CA HIS A 215 -21.30 3.07 -0.62
C HIS A 215 -21.70 1.69 -0.07
N TYR A 216 -20.72 0.81 0.23
CA TYR A 216 -21.02 -0.57 0.57
C TYR A 216 -21.59 -0.78 1.98
N LEU A 217 -21.08 -0.05 2.98
CA LEU A 217 -21.59 -0.20 4.35
C LEU A 217 -22.97 0.46 4.49
N ALA A 218 -23.19 1.61 3.82
CA ALA A 218 -24.49 2.25 3.79
C ALA A 218 -25.55 1.31 3.18
N GLU A 219 -25.26 0.75 2.01
CA GLU A 219 -26.13 -0.24 1.35
C GLU A 219 -26.36 -1.50 2.21
N PHE A 220 -25.29 -2.03 2.84
CA PHE A 220 -25.44 -3.17 3.74
C PHE A 220 -26.43 -2.89 4.87
N LYS A 221 -26.33 -1.72 5.50
CA LYS A 221 -27.26 -1.30 6.55
C LYS A 221 -28.68 -1.17 6.05
N ALA A 222 -28.88 -0.56 4.87
CA ALA A 222 -30.19 -0.45 4.25
C ALA A 222 -30.83 -1.83 3.98
N ILE A 223 -30.04 -2.79 3.47
CA ILE A 223 -30.51 -4.18 3.29
C ILE A 223 -30.86 -4.79 4.65
N CYS A 224 -30.03 -4.62 5.68
CA CYS A 224 -30.29 -5.17 7.02
C CYS A 224 -31.63 -4.63 7.59
N GLU A 225 -31.87 -3.35 7.41
CA GLU A 225 -33.10 -2.69 7.88
C GLU A 225 -34.32 -3.15 7.07
N LYS A 226 -34.24 -3.10 5.73
CA LYS A 226 -35.31 -3.53 4.83
C LYS A 226 -35.73 -4.97 5.08
N GLN A 227 -34.76 -5.87 5.24
CA GLN A 227 -34.98 -7.29 5.43
C GLN A 227 -35.20 -7.67 6.91
N LYS A 228 -35.17 -6.70 7.84
CA LYS A 228 -35.31 -6.92 9.31
C LYS A 228 -34.39 -8.05 9.79
N LEU A 229 -33.12 -8.03 9.38
CA LEU A 229 -32.22 -9.17 9.57
C LEU A 229 -31.92 -9.48 11.03
N ASP A 230 -31.94 -8.49 11.92
CA ASP A 230 -31.78 -8.74 13.36
C ASP A 230 -32.88 -9.63 13.93
N LYS A 231 -34.10 -9.51 13.38
CA LYS A 231 -35.24 -10.36 13.76
C LYS A 231 -35.21 -11.72 13.08
N ASN A 232 -34.86 -11.76 11.78
CA ASN A 232 -34.95 -12.96 10.95
C ASN A 232 -33.76 -13.90 11.08
N LEU A 233 -32.56 -13.37 11.34
CA LEU A 233 -31.31 -14.12 11.47
C LEU A 233 -30.70 -14.02 12.86
N GLY A 234 -31.05 -13.01 13.61
CA GLY A 234 -30.45 -12.65 14.90
C GLY A 234 -29.28 -11.67 14.78
N PRO A 235 -29.13 -10.75 15.77
CA PRO A 235 -28.16 -9.65 15.71
C PRO A 235 -26.70 -10.14 15.70
N GLU A 236 -26.41 -11.28 16.27
CA GLU A 236 -25.05 -11.82 16.28
C GLU A 236 -24.62 -12.29 14.89
N ILE A 237 -25.49 -12.93 14.12
CA ILE A 237 -25.19 -13.35 12.73
C ILE A 237 -25.00 -12.12 11.85
N VAL A 238 -25.85 -11.10 11.96
CA VAL A 238 -25.72 -9.84 11.23
C VAL A 238 -24.38 -9.17 11.52
N ARG A 239 -24.01 -9.06 12.81
CA ARG A 239 -22.73 -8.51 13.23
C ARG A 239 -21.54 -9.33 12.69
N GLN A 240 -21.63 -10.65 12.65
CA GLN A 240 -20.58 -11.51 12.10
C GLN A 240 -20.42 -11.32 10.58
N ILE A 241 -21.53 -11.18 9.85
CA ILE A 241 -21.53 -10.89 8.40
C ILE A 241 -20.88 -9.51 8.15
N GLU A 242 -21.33 -8.48 8.84
CA GLU A 242 -20.75 -7.12 8.76
C GLU A 242 -19.24 -7.16 9.02
N LYS A 243 -18.82 -7.79 10.09
CA LYS A 243 -17.40 -7.93 10.44
C LYS A 243 -16.63 -8.75 9.40
N ALA A 244 -17.22 -9.78 8.81
CA ALA A 244 -16.57 -10.55 7.76
C ALA A 244 -16.34 -9.72 6.49
N ILE A 245 -17.28 -8.85 6.12
CA ILE A 245 -17.20 -8.02 4.91
C ILE A 245 -16.29 -6.80 5.15
N PHE A 246 -16.50 -6.04 6.22
CA PHE A 246 -15.96 -4.69 6.39
C PHE A 246 -14.77 -4.60 7.33
N ASP A 247 -14.49 -5.61 8.16
CA ASP A 247 -13.37 -5.54 9.10
C ASP A 247 -12.04 -5.28 8.40
N GLN A 248 -11.28 -4.36 8.95
CA GLN A 248 -9.93 -4.03 8.51
C GLN A 248 -8.99 -4.07 9.70
N ARG A 249 -7.94 -4.87 9.56
CA ARG A 249 -6.91 -4.93 10.58
C ARG A 249 -6.37 -3.51 10.85
N PRO A 250 -6.37 -3.04 12.08
CA PRO A 250 -5.78 -1.75 12.43
C PRO A 250 -4.29 -1.76 12.14
N LEU A 251 -3.73 -0.57 11.87
CA LEU A 251 -2.30 -0.41 11.74
C LEU A 251 -1.63 -0.82 13.05
N LYS A 252 -0.56 -1.60 12.94
CA LYS A 252 0.24 -1.94 14.10
C LYS A 252 0.91 -0.68 14.64
N SER A 253 0.86 -0.50 15.96
CA SER A 253 1.67 0.54 16.61
C SER A 253 3.15 0.30 16.32
N GLN A 254 3.84 1.34 15.88
CA GLN A 254 5.29 1.31 15.63
C GLN A 254 6.10 1.78 16.83
N LYS A 255 5.47 2.06 17.97
CA LYS A 255 6.15 2.57 19.18
C LYS A 255 7.35 1.71 19.60
N GLY A 256 7.23 0.38 19.51
CA GLY A 256 8.32 -0.55 19.82
C GLY A 256 9.45 -0.63 18.78
N GLN A 257 9.27 -0.02 17.61
CA GLN A 257 10.29 -0.02 16.53
C GLN A 257 11.18 1.23 16.57
N VAL A 258 10.81 2.23 17.36
CA VAL A 258 11.62 3.45 17.52
C VAL A 258 12.84 3.11 18.38
N GLY A 259 14.03 3.22 17.79
CA GLY A 259 15.29 2.99 18.49
C GLY A 259 15.52 3.99 19.63
N LYS A 260 16.42 3.62 20.53
CA LYS A 260 16.85 4.52 21.63
C LYS A 260 17.82 5.58 21.12
N CYS A 261 17.82 6.74 21.76
CA CYS A 261 18.78 7.79 21.50
C CYS A 261 20.20 7.31 21.88
N VAL A 262 21.19 7.66 21.06
CA VAL A 262 22.59 7.26 21.32
C VAL A 262 23.16 8.05 22.52
N PHE A 263 22.77 9.30 22.65
CA PHE A 263 23.27 10.21 23.70
C PHE A 263 22.47 10.07 25.00
N GLU A 264 21.15 9.90 24.89
CA GLU A 264 20.26 9.74 26.06
C GLU A 264 19.58 8.38 26.00
N LYS A 265 20.22 7.37 26.59
CA LYS A 265 19.79 5.94 26.51
C LYS A 265 18.36 5.67 26.99
N ASN A 266 17.83 6.53 27.87
CA ASN A 266 16.46 6.39 28.40
C ASN A 266 15.39 7.00 27.48
N LYS A 267 15.78 7.81 26.48
CA LYS A 267 14.87 8.45 25.54
C LYS A 267 14.83 7.72 24.21
N THR A 268 13.72 7.84 23.51
CA THR A 268 13.60 7.38 22.13
C THR A 268 14.26 8.37 21.17
N LYS A 269 14.67 7.91 19.99
CA LYS A 269 15.13 8.80 18.93
C LYS A 269 14.05 9.81 18.57
N CYS A 270 14.49 11.03 18.26
CA CYS A 270 13.60 12.08 17.77
C CYS A 270 12.89 11.64 16.49
N PRO A 271 11.57 11.88 16.34
CA PRO A 271 10.88 11.67 15.08
C PRO A 271 11.52 12.45 13.95
N SER A 272 11.59 11.85 12.76
CA SER A 272 12.15 12.52 11.58
C SER A 272 11.33 13.74 11.12
N SER A 273 10.04 13.78 11.50
CA SER A 273 9.10 14.86 11.23
C SER A 273 9.02 15.92 12.34
N HIS A 274 9.92 15.86 13.32
CA HIS A 274 9.97 16.89 14.38
C HIS A 274 10.54 18.19 13.78
N PRO A 275 9.86 19.35 13.92
CA PRO A 275 10.28 20.59 13.25
C PRO A 275 11.73 20.98 13.51
N MET A 276 12.19 20.93 14.76
CA MET A 276 13.59 21.22 15.11
C MET A 276 14.57 20.23 14.48
N TYR A 277 14.18 18.97 14.33
CA TYR A 277 15.04 17.98 13.68
C TYR A 277 15.09 18.18 12.17
N GLU A 278 14.00 18.58 11.56
CA GLU A 278 13.95 18.95 10.14
C GLU A 278 14.79 20.19 9.85
N GLU A 279 14.69 21.21 10.69
CA GLU A 279 15.52 22.41 10.62
C GLU A 279 17.01 22.06 10.78
N PHE A 280 17.35 21.27 11.78
CA PHE A 280 18.73 20.80 11.97
C PHE A 280 19.25 20.07 10.72
N ARG A 281 18.45 19.20 10.13
CA ARG A 281 18.81 18.48 8.91
C ARG A 281 19.00 19.43 7.73
N MET A 282 18.10 20.39 7.55
CA MET A 282 18.18 21.41 6.52
C MET A 282 19.48 22.21 6.67
N LEU A 283 19.75 22.73 7.86
CA LEU A 283 20.94 23.51 8.13
C LEU A 283 22.22 22.68 7.97
N SER A 284 22.21 21.42 8.40
CA SER A 284 23.33 20.51 8.18
C SER A 284 23.60 20.27 6.69
N PHE A 285 22.55 20.16 5.88
CA PHE A 285 22.70 20.03 4.44
C PHE A 285 23.26 21.32 3.81
N ILE A 286 22.69 22.48 4.16
CA ILE A 286 23.10 23.79 3.65
C ILE A 286 24.55 24.07 4.01
N ASN A 287 24.97 23.78 5.23
CA ASN A 287 26.35 24.02 5.70
C ASN A 287 27.39 23.15 4.99
N ASN A 288 26.98 22.01 4.42
CA ASN A 288 27.87 21.13 3.67
C ASN A 288 27.93 21.46 2.16
N ILE A 289 27.11 22.39 1.68
CA ILE A 289 27.16 22.84 0.28
C ILE A 289 28.40 23.67 0.07
N LYS A 290 29.18 23.32 -0.94
CA LYS A 290 30.32 24.08 -1.42
C LYS A 290 30.05 24.55 -2.83
N ILE A 291 30.37 25.78 -3.12
CA ILE A 291 30.23 26.40 -4.43
C ILE A 291 31.57 26.96 -4.91
N GLN A 292 31.69 27.12 -6.22
CA GLN A 292 32.79 27.83 -6.84
C GLN A 292 32.20 28.77 -7.87
N THR A 293 32.43 30.04 -7.71
CA THR A 293 32.09 31.07 -8.68
C THR A 293 33.27 31.32 -9.63
N PRO A 294 33.07 31.99 -10.79
CA PRO A 294 34.17 32.28 -11.70
C PRO A 294 35.33 33.07 -11.06
N ASN A 295 35.06 33.80 -9.97
CA ASN A 295 36.05 34.60 -9.26
C ASN A 295 36.74 33.83 -8.12
N ASP A 296 36.29 32.61 -7.82
CA ASP A 296 36.86 31.77 -6.78
C ASP A 296 37.93 30.85 -7.35
N SER A 297 39.13 30.85 -6.76
CA SER A 297 40.18 29.90 -7.14
C SER A 297 39.92 28.48 -6.67
N ALA A 298 39.07 28.28 -5.66
CA ALA A 298 38.73 26.96 -5.09
C ALA A 298 37.27 26.91 -4.59
N LEU A 299 36.81 25.71 -4.28
CA LEU A 299 35.48 25.49 -3.67
C LEU A 299 35.44 26.17 -2.28
N ARG A 300 34.45 26.99 -2.05
CA ARG A 300 34.16 27.63 -0.78
C ARG A 300 32.81 27.27 -0.21
N PRO A 301 32.60 27.36 1.11
CA PRO A 301 31.28 27.30 1.70
C PRO A 301 30.39 28.46 1.27
N LEU A 302 29.08 28.31 1.42
CA LEU A 302 28.11 29.38 1.20
C LEU A 302 28.33 30.54 2.18
N SER A 303 28.18 31.77 1.72
CA SER A 303 28.10 32.97 2.58
C SER A 303 26.80 32.95 3.38
N ALA A 304 26.68 33.82 4.39
CA ALA A 304 25.44 33.98 5.17
C ALA A 304 24.25 34.36 4.27
N GLU A 305 24.45 35.31 3.36
CA GLU A 305 23.42 35.78 2.43
C GLU A 305 23.00 34.67 1.45
N GLU A 306 23.95 33.89 0.92
CA GLU A 306 23.68 32.76 0.04
C GLU A 306 22.88 31.65 0.74
N ARG A 307 23.15 31.41 2.02
CA ARG A 307 22.38 30.45 2.84
C ARG A 307 20.93 30.90 3.01
N GLU A 308 20.70 32.16 3.36
CA GLU A 308 19.34 32.68 3.48
C GLU A 308 18.57 32.65 2.17
N LEU A 309 19.23 32.90 1.05
CA LEU A 309 18.62 32.81 -0.28
C LEU A 309 18.13 31.40 -0.63
N ILE A 310 18.84 30.35 -0.23
CA ILE A 310 18.47 28.96 -0.60
C ILE A 310 17.56 28.28 0.42
N MET A 311 17.53 28.74 1.69
CA MET A 311 16.67 28.16 2.73
C MET A 311 15.21 27.99 2.30
N PRO A 312 14.54 28.96 1.64
CA PRO A 312 13.16 28.80 1.19
C PRO A 312 12.93 27.68 0.18
N LEU A 313 13.99 27.22 -0.49
CA LEU A 313 13.87 26.11 -1.44
C LEU A 313 13.53 24.80 -0.74
N PHE A 314 13.91 24.65 0.53
CA PHE A 314 13.65 23.45 1.32
C PHE A 314 12.20 23.35 1.82
N PHE A 315 11.45 24.43 1.76
CA PHE A 315 10.03 24.49 2.15
C PHE A 315 9.07 24.37 0.96
N ARG A 316 9.53 23.91 -0.20
CA ARG A 316 8.69 23.77 -1.39
C ARG A 316 7.68 22.64 -1.26
N LYS A 317 6.42 22.93 -1.56
CA LYS A 317 5.32 21.94 -1.58
C LYS A 317 5.07 21.31 -2.95
N SER A 318 5.44 21.97 -4.04
CA SER A 318 4.99 21.62 -5.39
C SER A 318 5.94 20.74 -6.18
N LYS A 319 7.20 20.56 -5.77
CA LYS A 319 8.21 19.80 -6.50
C LYS A 319 8.55 18.51 -5.77
N LYS A 320 8.37 17.36 -6.42
CA LYS A 320 8.69 16.04 -5.85
C LYS A 320 10.19 15.77 -5.74
N GLN A 321 10.98 16.37 -6.60
CA GLN A 321 12.43 16.27 -6.59
C GLN A 321 13.04 17.65 -6.50
N PHE A 322 14.05 17.76 -5.65
CA PHE A 322 14.87 18.94 -5.46
C PHE A 322 16.31 18.56 -5.81
N ASP A 323 16.95 19.31 -6.67
CA ASP A 323 18.31 19.07 -7.11
C ASP A 323 19.20 20.31 -6.97
N PHE A 324 20.49 20.13 -7.21
CA PHE A 324 21.47 21.21 -7.11
C PHE A 324 21.32 22.27 -8.21
N GLU A 325 20.64 21.93 -9.29
CA GLU A 325 20.31 22.91 -10.34
C GLU A 325 19.35 23.97 -9.82
N ASP A 326 18.43 23.60 -8.90
CA ASP A 326 17.55 24.56 -8.25
C ASP A 326 18.32 25.53 -7.36
N ILE A 327 19.36 25.04 -6.66
CA ILE A 327 20.24 25.88 -5.86
C ILE A 327 21.03 26.82 -6.78
N ALA A 328 21.63 26.29 -7.84
CA ALA A 328 22.40 27.08 -8.79
C ALA A 328 21.53 28.18 -9.43
N LYS A 329 20.30 27.85 -9.84
CA LYS A 329 19.35 28.84 -10.39
C LYS A 329 18.98 29.94 -9.41
N LYS A 330 18.92 29.61 -8.11
CA LYS A 330 18.58 30.60 -7.08
C LYS A 330 19.72 31.51 -6.73
N LEU A 331 20.95 31.00 -6.71
CA LEU A 331 22.16 31.76 -6.42
C LEU A 331 22.62 32.61 -7.62
N ALA A 332 22.34 32.18 -8.86
CA ALA A 332 22.76 32.87 -10.06
C ALA A 332 21.73 33.92 -10.50
N PRO A 333 22.08 35.20 -10.64
CA PRO A 333 21.25 36.18 -11.32
C PRO A 333 20.97 35.73 -12.76
N LYS A 334 19.74 35.89 -13.23
CA LYS A 334 19.26 35.42 -14.56
C LYS A 334 20.17 35.80 -15.75
N LYS A 335 20.97 36.83 -15.63
CA LYS A 335 21.88 37.33 -16.67
C LYS A 335 23.22 36.56 -16.79
N HIS A 336 23.55 35.65 -15.85
CA HIS A 336 24.84 34.96 -15.79
C HIS A 336 24.75 33.46 -15.86
N TYR A 337 23.69 32.91 -16.47
CA TYR A 337 23.41 31.49 -16.53
C TYR A 337 24.50 30.58 -17.15
N GLY A 338 25.40 31.15 -17.97
CA GLY A 338 26.44 30.36 -18.63
C GLY A 338 27.52 29.83 -17.67
N PHE A 339 27.77 30.50 -16.56
CA PHE A 339 28.89 30.23 -15.66
C PHE A 339 28.55 29.23 -14.53
N TYR A 340 27.32 29.20 -14.08
CA TYR A 340 26.90 28.35 -12.96
C TYR A 340 26.55 26.92 -13.33
N LYS A 341 26.59 26.54 -14.62
CA LYS A 341 26.50 25.15 -15.06
C LYS A 341 27.62 24.24 -14.53
N LYS A 342 28.69 24.82 -13.99
CA LYS A 342 29.78 24.11 -13.35
C LYS A 342 29.83 24.37 -11.85
N VAL A 343 28.72 24.35 -11.13
CA VAL A 343 28.75 24.04 -9.70
C VAL A 343 29.10 22.58 -9.62
N LEU A 344 30.38 22.29 -9.65
CA LEU A 344 30.93 20.96 -9.53
C LEU A 344 30.67 20.50 -8.10
N MET A 345 29.69 19.65 -7.97
CA MET A 345 29.70 18.72 -6.87
C MET A 345 30.91 17.82 -6.99
N GLN A 346 31.96 18.10 -6.25
CA GLN A 346 32.79 17.01 -5.82
C GLN A 346 31.87 16.04 -5.09
N LYS A 347 31.87 14.78 -5.54
CA LYS A 347 31.21 13.68 -4.85
C LYS A 347 31.53 13.77 -3.36
N CYS A 348 30.71 14.48 -2.61
CA CYS A 348 30.65 14.19 -1.21
C CYS A 348 30.16 12.75 -1.16
N HIS A 349 30.96 11.86 -0.59
CA HIS A 349 30.55 10.55 -0.14
C HIS A 349 29.51 10.71 0.98
N ILE A 350 28.36 11.24 0.63
CA ILE A 350 27.21 11.30 1.51
C ILE A 350 26.21 10.34 0.93
N PHE A 351 26.03 9.29 1.67
CA PHE A 351 24.96 8.33 1.52
C PHE A 351 23.70 8.94 0.94
N SER A 352 23.34 8.54 -0.30
CA SER A 352 22.04 8.57 -0.93
C SER A 352 21.21 9.83 -0.67
N ILE A 353 21.53 10.90 -1.38
CA ILE A 353 20.72 12.14 -1.48
C ILE A 353 19.26 11.85 -1.87
N THR A 354 19.01 10.79 -2.63
CA THR A 354 17.67 10.35 -3.04
C THR A 354 16.76 9.96 -1.86
N LEU A 355 17.31 9.44 -0.77
CA LEU A 355 16.54 9.09 0.42
C LEU A 355 16.13 10.33 1.24
N TRP A 356 16.87 11.41 1.13
CA TRP A 356 16.68 12.64 1.88
C TRP A 356 15.58 13.53 1.31
N ILE A 357 15.47 13.56 -0.02
CA ILE A 357 14.46 14.37 -0.73
C ILE A 357 13.06 13.81 -0.55
N HIS A 358 12.90 12.50 -0.46
CA HIS A 358 11.59 11.88 -0.22
C HIS A 358 11.03 12.13 1.18
N LEU A 359 11.87 12.43 2.15
CA LEU A 359 11.44 12.68 3.54
C LEU A 359 10.99 14.13 3.79
N PHE A 360 11.52 15.11 3.06
CA PHE A 360 11.08 16.50 3.17
C PHE A 360 9.68 16.77 2.56
N LEU A 361 9.25 15.91 1.62
CA LEU A 361 7.98 16.10 0.89
C LEU A 361 6.76 15.44 1.55
N VAL A 362 6.96 14.72 2.65
CA VAL A 362 5.88 13.94 3.29
C VAL A 362 5.20 14.71 4.46
N VAL A 363 5.68 15.87 4.86
CA VAL A 363 5.27 16.48 6.16
C VAL A 363 4.71 17.91 6.05
N LEU A 364 4.30 18.36 4.89
CA LEU A 364 3.51 19.61 4.85
C LEU A 364 2.17 19.39 4.17
#